data_c5273d4c7d26f4c98bdaacfc872355be
#
_entry.id   c5273d4c7d26f4c98bdaacfc872355be
#
_cell.length_a   1.000
_cell.length_b   1.000
_cell.length_c   1.000
_cell.angle_alpha   90.00
_cell.angle_beta   90.00
_cell.angle_gamma   90.00
#
_symmetry.space_group_name_H-M   'P 1'
#
loop_
_entity.id
_entity.type
_entity.pdbx_description
1 polymer ?
#
loop_
_entity_poly.entity_id
_entity_poly.type
_entity_poly.pdbx_seq_one_letter_code
_entity_poly.pdbx_strand_id
1 'polypeptide(L)'
;YHLKFRYDMNMKFADAFTHEVKSVRLYAFNSNGELVWQADEQGEILASGDYTMKLELAPGDYHLMAWCGLDNGESFTVTDASHNCRMTDLHCKLNRYLDKATGVSYSNKDLHPLFHGSLDVSLPANDDGGDYTYVMPLTKDTNVFRVVLQHLSGQDINVDDFTFSIEDRNGWIAHDNTLKEDEPIVYRTWSTYSGEAGVDIATGKESRVTTIVKVAVAELTVSRLVLRDWSLYSRPMLIIRTNEGKLVASIPIIDYA
;
A
#
# COMPACT_ATOMS: atom_id res chain seq x y z
N TYR A 1 14.17 18.12 -20.01
CA TYR A 1 14.07 17.75 -18.61
C TYR A 1 13.55 16.34 -18.51
N HIS A 2 14.12 15.55 -17.59
CA HIS A 2 13.77 14.15 -17.37
C HIS A 2 13.52 13.90 -15.88
N LEU A 3 12.57 13.00 -15.58
CA LEU A 3 12.29 12.55 -14.23
C LEU A 3 12.55 11.05 -14.12
N LYS A 4 13.42 10.66 -13.19
CA LYS A 4 13.66 9.29 -12.78
C LYS A 4 12.91 9.02 -11.49
N PHE A 5 12.23 7.88 -11.40
CA PHE A 5 11.59 7.43 -10.18
C PHE A 5 12.50 6.48 -9.43
N ARG A 6 12.45 6.52 -8.10
CA ARG A 6 13.24 5.65 -7.24
C ARG A 6 12.41 5.13 -6.06
N TYR A 7 12.39 3.81 -5.90
CA TYR A 7 11.78 3.15 -4.76
C TYR A 7 12.84 2.34 -4.00
N ASP A 8 13.56 2.97 -3.08
CA ASP A 8 14.59 2.38 -2.22
C ASP A 8 14.24 2.40 -0.72
N MET A 9 13.09 3.00 -0.35
CA MET A 9 12.53 2.93 1.00
C MET A 9 11.79 1.58 1.19
N ASN A 10 12.55 0.49 1.16
CA ASN A 10 12.08 -0.87 1.35
C ASN A 10 13.06 -1.66 2.22
N MET A 11 12.65 -2.85 2.69
CA MET A 11 13.46 -3.67 3.59
C MET A 11 14.82 -4.13 3.00
N LYS A 12 14.97 -4.06 1.68
CA LYS A 12 16.22 -4.47 0.98
C LYS A 12 17.18 -3.30 0.77
N PHE A 13 16.76 -2.05 1.04
CA PHE A 13 17.53 -0.81 0.81
C PHE A 13 18.11 -0.71 -0.62
N ALA A 14 17.38 -1.27 -1.59
CA ALA A 14 17.76 -1.27 -3.00
C ALA A 14 16.60 -0.73 -3.82
N ASP A 15 16.91 -0.01 -4.92
CA ASP A 15 15.89 0.51 -5.82
C ASP A 15 15.12 -0.66 -6.47
N ALA A 16 13.85 -0.77 -6.14
CA ALA A 16 12.95 -1.80 -6.65
C ALA A 16 11.93 -1.26 -7.66
N PHE A 17 12.08 -0.02 -8.13
CA PHE A 17 11.15 0.61 -9.07
C PHE A 17 10.84 -0.28 -10.27
N THR A 18 11.86 -0.75 -10.98
CA THR A 18 11.72 -1.57 -12.20
C THR A 18 10.98 -2.89 -11.99
N HIS A 19 10.98 -3.39 -10.77
CA HIS A 19 10.36 -4.67 -10.41
C HIS A 19 8.92 -4.52 -9.92
N GLU A 20 8.64 -3.46 -9.16
CA GLU A 20 7.38 -3.32 -8.45
C GLU A 20 6.41 -2.32 -9.09
N VAL A 21 6.90 -1.30 -9.81
CA VAL A 21 6.04 -0.27 -10.41
C VAL A 21 5.67 -0.65 -11.84
N LYS A 22 4.37 -0.72 -12.12
CA LYS A 22 3.82 -1.15 -13.42
C LYS A 22 3.10 -0.03 -14.17
N SER A 23 2.73 1.01 -13.46
CA SER A 23 2.14 2.22 -14.04
C SER A 23 2.56 3.46 -13.26
N VAL A 24 2.66 4.59 -13.93
CA VAL A 24 2.98 5.90 -13.37
C VAL A 24 1.99 6.90 -13.93
N ARG A 25 1.38 7.68 -13.04
CA ARG A 25 0.64 8.89 -13.39
C ARG A 25 1.31 10.08 -12.71
N LEU A 26 1.83 10.99 -13.50
CA LEU A 26 2.56 12.17 -13.04
C LEU A 26 1.75 13.43 -13.31
N TYR A 27 1.70 14.31 -12.32
CA TYR A 27 1.08 15.62 -12.38
C TYR A 27 2.12 16.70 -12.10
N ALA A 28 2.03 17.84 -12.80
CA ALA A 28 2.83 19.02 -12.52
C ALA A 28 1.91 20.21 -12.20
N PHE A 29 2.18 20.84 -11.08
CA PHE A 29 1.46 22.01 -10.60
C PHE A 29 2.38 23.23 -10.62
N ASN A 30 1.86 24.39 -11.01
CA ASN A 30 2.58 25.65 -10.92
C ASN A 30 2.68 26.16 -9.48
N SER A 31 3.35 27.29 -9.27
CA SER A 31 3.50 27.94 -7.96
C SER A 31 2.19 28.36 -7.30
N ASN A 32 1.08 28.44 -8.05
CA ASN A 32 -0.25 28.69 -7.52
C ASN A 32 -0.98 27.42 -7.12
N GLY A 33 -0.37 26.23 -7.29
CA GLY A 33 -0.98 24.93 -7.04
C GLY A 33 -1.99 24.49 -8.11
N GLU A 34 -1.96 25.06 -9.29
CA GLU A 34 -2.84 24.72 -10.42
C GLU A 34 -2.17 23.68 -11.32
N LEU A 35 -2.95 22.67 -11.76
CA LEU A 35 -2.46 21.65 -12.68
C LEU A 35 -2.15 22.28 -14.03
N VAL A 36 -0.90 22.13 -14.49
CA VAL A 36 -0.44 22.66 -15.77
C VAL A 36 -0.04 21.58 -16.76
N TRP A 37 0.28 20.37 -16.27
CA TRP A 37 0.65 19.26 -17.13
C TRP A 37 0.46 17.93 -16.40
N GLN A 38 0.18 16.88 -17.17
CA GLN A 38 0.10 15.50 -16.67
C GLN A 38 0.54 14.51 -17.75
N ALA A 39 1.07 13.38 -17.31
CA ALA A 39 1.43 12.27 -18.18
C ALA A 39 1.23 10.93 -17.48
N ASP A 40 0.88 9.93 -18.30
CA ASP A 40 0.75 8.55 -17.89
C ASP A 40 1.78 7.68 -18.62
N GLU A 41 2.34 6.68 -17.94
CA GLU A 41 3.16 5.65 -18.54
C GLU A 41 2.87 4.30 -17.89
N GLN A 42 2.88 3.23 -18.68
CA GLN A 42 2.62 1.89 -18.16
C GLN A 42 3.30 0.80 -19.00
N GLY A 43 3.45 -0.37 -18.42
CA GLY A 43 3.92 -1.57 -19.09
C GLY A 43 5.43 -1.77 -19.02
N GLU A 44 5.95 -2.57 -19.97
CA GLU A 44 7.33 -3.09 -19.96
C GLU A 44 8.42 -2.01 -20.01
N ILE A 45 8.11 -0.82 -20.49
CA ILE A 45 9.07 0.29 -20.54
C ILE A 45 9.55 0.70 -19.15
N LEU A 46 8.68 0.60 -18.14
CA LEU A 46 9.02 0.91 -16.75
C LEU A 46 10.00 -0.09 -16.11
N ALA A 47 10.11 -1.29 -16.69
CA ALA A 47 11.06 -2.30 -16.24
C ALA A 47 12.50 -2.05 -16.74
N SER A 48 12.70 -1.05 -17.61
CA SER A 48 14.03 -0.63 -18.04
C SER A 48 14.78 0.08 -16.89
N GLY A 49 16.01 -0.34 -16.64
CA GLY A 49 16.87 0.31 -15.63
C GLY A 49 17.20 1.77 -15.94
N ASP A 50 17.07 2.18 -17.20
CA ASP A 50 17.38 3.51 -17.70
C ASP A 50 16.12 4.36 -17.94
N TYR A 51 14.94 3.87 -17.55
CA TYR A 51 13.69 4.59 -17.75
C TYR A 51 13.73 5.97 -17.09
N THR A 52 13.38 6.98 -17.86
CA THR A 52 13.09 8.34 -17.40
C THR A 52 11.89 8.88 -18.15
N MET A 53 11.02 9.59 -17.45
CA MET A 53 9.88 10.29 -18.05
C MET A 53 10.33 11.67 -18.50
N LYS A 54 10.09 12.01 -19.77
CA LYS A 54 10.35 13.35 -20.31
C LYS A 54 9.32 14.33 -19.76
N LEU A 55 9.78 15.45 -19.20
CA LEU A 55 8.93 16.54 -18.74
C LEU A 55 8.78 17.57 -19.86
N GLU A 56 7.57 17.66 -20.40
CA GLU A 56 7.25 18.65 -21.46
C GLU A 56 6.71 19.93 -20.81
N LEU A 57 7.57 20.58 -20.03
CA LEU A 57 7.28 21.80 -19.28
C LEU A 57 8.21 22.93 -19.71
N ALA A 58 7.73 24.16 -19.64
CA ALA A 58 8.56 25.34 -19.79
C ALA A 58 9.49 25.52 -18.58
N PRO A 59 10.58 26.30 -18.71
CA PRO A 59 11.36 26.73 -17.55
C PRO A 59 10.49 27.38 -16.48
N GLY A 60 10.72 27.06 -15.20
CA GLY A 60 9.94 27.57 -14.08
C GLY A 60 9.94 26.63 -12.87
N ASP A 61 9.23 27.05 -11.84
CA ASP A 61 9.10 26.28 -10.60
C ASP A 61 7.81 25.47 -10.62
N TYR A 62 7.92 24.18 -10.27
CA TYR A 62 6.82 23.25 -10.28
C TYR A 62 6.84 22.34 -9.06
N HIS A 63 5.67 21.96 -8.62
CA HIS A 63 5.47 20.83 -7.71
C HIS A 63 5.04 19.62 -8.54
N LEU A 64 5.87 18.57 -8.56
CA LEU A 64 5.57 17.30 -9.21
C LEU A 64 4.99 16.33 -8.19
N MET A 65 3.93 15.63 -8.56
CA MET A 65 3.30 14.59 -7.75
C MET A 65 2.97 13.38 -8.62
N ALA A 66 3.25 12.18 -8.11
CA ALA A 66 2.97 10.94 -8.82
C ALA A 66 2.14 9.97 -7.97
N TRP A 67 1.19 9.29 -8.63
CA TRP A 67 0.61 8.05 -8.18
C TRP A 67 1.08 6.94 -9.10
N CYS A 68 1.63 5.85 -8.54
CA CYS A 68 2.10 4.70 -9.31
C CYS A 68 1.36 3.44 -8.87
N GLY A 69 1.12 2.50 -9.81
CA GLY A 69 0.41 1.25 -9.50
C GLY A 69 -1.11 1.37 -9.55
N LEU A 70 -1.66 2.34 -10.28
CA LEU A 70 -3.11 2.50 -10.42
C LEU A 70 -3.78 1.41 -11.27
N ASP A 71 -3.03 0.75 -12.16
CA ASP A 71 -3.37 -0.42 -12.97
C ASP A 71 -4.85 -0.45 -13.44
N ASN A 72 -5.24 0.52 -14.28
CA ASN A 72 -6.59 0.69 -14.80
C ASN A 72 -7.68 0.90 -13.73
N GLY A 73 -7.33 1.27 -12.51
CA GLY A 73 -8.27 1.60 -11.44
C GLY A 73 -8.88 0.38 -10.75
N GLU A 74 -8.26 -0.79 -10.80
CA GLU A 74 -8.81 -1.99 -10.15
C GLU A 74 -8.80 -1.90 -8.62
N SER A 75 -7.68 -1.46 -8.04
CA SER A 75 -7.54 -1.36 -6.57
C SER A 75 -7.78 0.04 -6.04
N PHE A 76 -7.38 1.04 -6.80
CA PHE A 76 -7.46 2.45 -6.40
C PHE A 76 -7.93 3.32 -7.54
N THR A 77 -8.64 4.39 -7.20
CA THR A 77 -9.10 5.41 -8.15
C THR A 77 -8.65 6.78 -7.68
N VAL A 78 -8.00 7.53 -8.56
CA VAL A 78 -7.64 8.94 -8.33
C VAL A 78 -8.76 9.82 -8.86
N THR A 79 -9.02 10.94 -8.18
CA THR A 79 -9.96 11.96 -8.65
C THR A 79 -9.55 12.43 -10.03
N ASP A 80 -10.52 12.61 -10.93
CA ASP A 80 -10.25 13.14 -12.26
C ASP A 80 -9.63 14.53 -12.16
N ALA A 81 -8.42 14.67 -12.71
CA ALA A 81 -7.71 15.93 -12.80
C ALA A 81 -8.22 16.68 -14.05
N SER A 82 -9.26 17.49 -13.89
CA SER A 82 -9.70 18.40 -14.95
C SER A 82 -8.74 19.59 -15.08
N HIS A 83 -8.77 20.23 -16.24
CA HIS A 83 -8.04 21.49 -16.45
C HIS A 83 -8.42 22.52 -15.37
N ASN A 84 -7.43 23.14 -14.71
CA ASN A 84 -7.54 24.01 -13.54
C ASN A 84 -7.83 23.31 -12.19
N CYS A 85 -7.70 21.99 -12.11
CA CYS A 85 -7.69 21.27 -10.84
C CYS A 85 -6.55 21.80 -9.96
N ARG A 86 -6.84 22.02 -8.68
CA ARG A 86 -5.81 22.34 -7.71
C ARG A 86 -5.19 21.05 -7.15
N MET A 87 -3.92 21.11 -6.81
CA MET A 87 -3.23 19.98 -6.18
C MET A 87 -4.01 19.42 -4.99
N THR A 88 -4.59 20.27 -4.16
CA THR A 88 -5.40 19.89 -2.99
C THR A 88 -6.71 19.18 -3.31
N ASP A 89 -7.19 19.23 -4.56
CA ASP A 89 -8.40 18.53 -5.01
C ASP A 89 -8.11 17.07 -5.36
N LEU A 90 -6.83 16.75 -5.62
CA LEU A 90 -6.44 15.39 -5.95
C LEU A 90 -6.39 14.51 -4.70
N HIS A 91 -6.98 13.35 -4.82
CA HIS A 91 -6.92 12.30 -3.82
C HIS A 91 -7.08 10.93 -4.45
N CYS A 92 -6.57 9.91 -3.77
CA CYS A 92 -6.67 8.52 -4.16
C CYS A 92 -7.59 7.78 -3.19
N LYS A 93 -8.53 6.99 -3.73
CA LYS A 93 -9.46 6.19 -2.94
C LYS A 93 -9.31 4.71 -3.23
N LEU A 94 -9.35 3.90 -2.18
CA LEU A 94 -9.47 2.46 -2.27
C LEU A 94 -10.83 2.09 -2.86
N ASN A 95 -10.83 1.25 -3.89
CA ASN A 95 -12.04 0.62 -4.41
C ASN A 95 -12.47 -0.48 -3.46
N ARG A 96 -13.67 -0.38 -2.92
CA ARG A 96 -14.20 -1.23 -1.86
C ARG A 96 -15.65 -1.59 -2.11
N TYR A 97 -16.08 -2.65 -1.49
CA TYR A 97 -17.44 -3.14 -1.54
C TYR A 97 -18.21 -2.73 -0.29
N LEU A 98 -19.53 -2.64 -0.42
CA LEU A 98 -20.43 -2.46 0.73
C LEU A 98 -21.08 -3.81 1.06
N ASP A 99 -20.90 -4.27 2.28
CA ASP A 99 -21.63 -5.40 2.81
C ASP A 99 -23.06 -4.95 3.15
N LYS A 100 -24.02 -5.38 2.33
CA LYS A 100 -25.43 -4.94 2.45
C LYS A 100 -26.10 -5.42 3.74
N ALA A 101 -25.60 -6.49 4.35
CA ALA A 101 -26.17 -7.03 5.58
C ALA A 101 -25.73 -6.23 6.80
N THR A 102 -24.49 -5.75 6.82
CA THR A 102 -23.90 -5.04 7.96
C THR A 102 -23.77 -3.54 7.75
N GLY A 103 -23.85 -3.06 6.49
CA GLY A 103 -23.59 -1.67 6.13
C GLY A 103 -22.12 -1.27 6.20
N VAL A 104 -21.20 -2.24 6.35
CA VAL A 104 -19.75 -1.97 6.51
C VAL A 104 -19.05 -2.12 5.18
N SER A 105 -18.16 -1.19 4.88
CA SER A 105 -17.28 -1.24 3.71
C SER A 105 -16.18 -2.29 3.90
N TYR A 106 -15.86 -3.04 2.84
CA TYR A 106 -14.81 -4.06 2.90
C TYR A 106 -14.01 -4.17 1.60
N SER A 107 -12.80 -4.73 1.71
CA SER A 107 -11.98 -5.22 0.60
C SER A 107 -11.53 -6.63 0.89
N ASN A 108 -11.62 -7.53 -0.10
CA ASN A 108 -11.11 -8.90 -0.05
C ASN A 108 -10.19 -9.18 -1.25
N LYS A 109 -9.51 -8.15 -1.72
CA LYS A 109 -8.62 -8.23 -2.88
C LYS A 109 -7.16 -8.27 -2.44
N ASP A 110 -6.33 -8.95 -3.23
CA ASP A 110 -4.91 -8.70 -3.27
C ASP A 110 -4.71 -7.36 -4.00
N LEU A 111 -4.55 -6.29 -3.24
CA LEU A 111 -4.47 -4.95 -3.80
C LEU A 111 -3.19 -4.79 -4.61
N HIS A 112 -3.29 -4.17 -5.78
CA HIS A 112 -2.11 -3.78 -6.54
C HIS A 112 -1.24 -2.83 -5.73
N PRO A 113 0.10 -2.98 -5.77
CA PRO A 113 1.00 -2.08 -5.09
C PRO A 113 0.76 -0.62 -5.51
N LEU A 114 0.43 0.23 -4.56
CA LEU A 114 0.27 1.67 -4.75
C LEU A 114 1.49 2.39 -4.22
N PHE A 115 1.98 3.38 -4.98
CA PHE A 115 3.08 4.24 -4.57
C PHE A 115 2.71 5.69 -4.77
N HIS A 116 3.26 6.55 -3.92
CA HIS A 116 3.16 7.99 -4.02
C HIS A 116 4.55 8.62 -4.07
N GLY A 117 4.72 9.64 -4.89
CA GLY A 117 5.92 10.47 -4.96
C GLY A 117 5.58 11.95 -5.05
N SER A 118 6.45 12.79 -4.51
CA SER A 118 6.32 14.24 -4.55
C SER A 118 7.71 14.89 -4.60
N LEU A 119 7.85 15.94 -5.40
CA LEU A 119 9.12 16.63 -5.62
C LEU A 119 8.89 18.06 -6.09
N ASP A 120 9.50 19.03 -5.41
CA ASP A 120 9.61 20.39 -5.91
C ASP A 120 10.80 20.50 -6.86
N VAL A 121 10.59 21.08 -8.04
CA VAL A 121 11.63 21.25 -9.05
C VAL A 121 11.64 22.68 -9.58
N SER A 122 12.87 23.21 -9.80
CA SER A 122 13.10 24.41 -10.57
C SER A 122 13.72 24.00 -11.92
N LEU A 123 13.00 24.21 -13.00
CA LEU A 123 13.45 23.93 -14.36
C LEU A 123 14.14 25.17 -14.91
N PRO A 124 15.49 25.19 -15.07
CA PRO A 124 16.22 26.34 -15.57
C PRO A 124 15.91 26.59 -17.04
N ALA A 125 16.16 27.81 -17.50
CA ALA A 125 16.20 28.10 -18.94
C ALA A 125 17.26 27.19 -19.59
N ASN A 126 16.89 26.48 -20.65
CA ASN A 126 17.80 25.54 -21.33
C ASN A 126 18.38 26.15 -22.59
N ASP A 127 19.10 27.27 -22.43
CA ASP A 127 19.69 28.00 -23.53
C ASP A 127 20.90 27.26 -24.15
N ASP A 128 21.50 26.34 -23.36
CA ASP A 128 22.72 25.60 -23.77
C ASP A 128 22.39 24.15 -24.23
N GLY A 129 21.14 23.74 -24.27
CA GLY A 129 20.70 22.39 -24.69
C GLY A 129 21.12 21.28 -23.74
N GLY A 130 21.31 21.57 -22.44
CA GLY A 130 21.69 20.60 -21.42
C GLY A 130 20.54 19.66 -21.05
N ASP A 131 20.89 18.42 -20.71
CA ASP A 131 19.94 17.45 -20.16
C ASP A 131 19.93 17.53 -18.63
N TYR A 132 18.75 17.77 -18.08
CA TYR A 132 18.53 17.83 -16.63
C TYR A 132 17.67 16.64 -16.19
N THR A 133 18.19 15.84 -15.27
CA THR A 133 17.46 14.71 -14.71
C THR A 133 17.21 14.91 -13.23
N TYR A 134 15.95 14.86 -12.84
CA TYR A 134 15.50 14.92 -11.45
C TYR A 134 15.15 13.52 -10.97
N VAL A 135 15.22 13.29 -9.65
CA VAL A 135 14.89 11.98 -9.04
C VAL A 135 13.76 12.17 -8.05
N MET A 136 12.63 11.49 -8.28
CA MET A 136 11.49 11.46 -7.38
C MET A 136 11.55 10.20 -6.52
N PRO A 137 11.67 10.33 -5.19
CA PRO A 137 11.52 9.19 -4.29
C PRO A 137 10.06 8.75 -4.23
N LEU A 138 9.83 7.44 -4.17
CA LEU A 138 8.51 6.84 -4.02
C LEU A 138 8.36 6.19 -2.65
N THR A 139 7.18 6.34 -2.06
CA THR A 139 6.74 5.64 -0.86
C THR A 139 5.66 4.65 -1.25
N LYS A 140 5.76 3.40 -0.79
CA LYS A 140 4.73 2.37 -1.01
C LYS A 140 3.60 2.54 0.00
N ASP A 141 2.37 2.57 -0.50
CA ASP A 141 1.16 2.82 0.27
C ASP A 141 0.29 1.56 0.48
N THR A 142 0.76 0.41 0.05
CA THR A 142 0.09 -0.88 0.30
C THR A 142 0.97 -1.78 1.13
N ASN A 143 0.35 -2.55 2.04
CA ASN A 143 1.04 -3.47 2.92
C ASN A 143 0.40 -4.85 2.82
N VAL A 144 1.23 -5.90 2.66
CA VAL A 144 0.79 -7.29 2.62
C VAL A 144 1.09 -7.96 3.96
N PHE A 145 0.08 -8.58 4.54
CA PHE A 145 0.20 -9.34 5.77
C PHE A 145 -0.01 -10.82 5.50
N ARG A 146 0.93 -11.62 5.99
CA ARG A 146 0.78 -13.06 6.11
C ARG A 146 0.65 -13.40 7.58
N VAL A 147 -0.53 -13.84 7.99
CA VAL A 147 -0.85 -14.22 9.36
C VAL A 147 -0.76 -15.74 9.47
N VAL A 148 0.03 -16.22 10.42
CA VAL A 148 0.15 -17.64 10.72
C VAL A 148 -0.41 -17.89 12.12
N LEU A 149 -1.51 -18.65 12.21
CA LEU A 149 -2.11 -19.04 13.46
C LEU A 149 -1.67 -20.49 13.80
N GLN A 150 -1.03 -20.65 14.93
CA GLN A 150 -0.47 -21.91 15.41
C GLN A 150 -0.93 -22.22 16.84
N HIS A 151 -1.23 -23.47 17.12
CA HIS A 151 -1.55 -23.91 18.45
C HIS A 151 -0.29 -24.27 19.22
N LEU A 152 -0.05 -23.60 20.34
CA LEU A 152 1.19 -23.77 21.14
C LEU A 152 1.33 -25.15 21.77
N SER A 153 0.25 -25.91 21.95
CA SER A 153 0.28 -27.28 22.49
C SER A 153 0.65 -28.34 21.45
N GLY A 154 0.92 -27.95 20.19
CA GLY A 154 1.24 -28.89 19.14
C GLY A 154 0.03 -29.62 18.54
N GLN A 155 -1.18 -29.04 18.66
CA GLN A 155 -2.37 -29.54 17.99
C GLN A 155 -2.47 -28.94 16.59
N ASP A 156 -3.04 -29.71 15.66
CA ASP A 156 -3.39 -29.23 14.33
C ASP A 156 -4.48 -28.16 14.38
N ILE A 157 -4.36 -27.15 13.55
CA ILE A 157 -5.38 -26.13 13.32
C ILE A 157 -6.00 -26.33 11.92
N ASN A 158 -7.33 -26.31 11.85
CA ASN A 158 -8.04 -26.20 10.59
C ASN A 158 -8.27 -24.74 10.25
N VAL A 159 -7.77 -24.29 9.11
CA VAL A 159 -7.90 -22.89 8.66
C VAL A 159 -9.37 -22.48 8.47
N ASP A 160 -10.23 -23.42 8.09
CA ASP A 160 -11.65 -23.16 7.85
C ASP A 160 -12.46 -22.84 9.12
N ASP A 161 -11.86 -23.07 10.32
CA ASP A 161 -12.50 -22.74 11.59
C ASP A 161 -12.34 -21.28 12.00
N PHE A 162 -11.59 -20.48 11.23
CA PHE A 162 -11.23 -19.11 11.59
C PHE A 162 -11.52 -18.12 10.49
N THR A 163 -11.78 -16.88 10.90
CA THR A 163 -11.83 -15.71 10.06
C THR A 163 -10.77 -14.71 10.48
N PHE A 164 -10.13 -14.07 9.50
CA PHE A 164 -9.08 -13.08 9.71
C PHE A 164 -9.49 -11.78 9.03
N SER A 165 -9.35 -10.66 9.72
CA SER A 165 -9.61 -9.35 9.15
C SER A 165 -8.66 -8.30 9.74
N ILE A 166 -8.44 -7.23 8.98
CA ILE A 166 -7.79 -6.02 9.47
C ILE A 166 -8.82 -4.89 9.33
N GLU A 167 -9.00 -4.12 10.40
CA GLU A 167 -9.92 -2.98 10.42
C GLU A 167 -9.15 -1.68 10.53
N ASP A 168 -9.42 -0.72 9.63
CA ASP A 168 -8.83 0.61 9.65
C ASP A 168 -9.76 1.61 8.93
N ARG A 169 -9.33 2.91 8.87
CA ARG A 169 -9.99 4.03 8.18
C ARG A 169 -9.04 4.71 7.21
N ASN A 170 -8.38 3.93 6.37
CA ASN A 170 -7.23 4.34 5.56
C ASN A 170 -7.46 4.25 4.04
N GLY A 171 -8.71 4.25 3.63
CA GLY A 171 -9.06 4.11 2.20
C GLY A 171 -9.08 5.42 1.42
N TRP A 172 -8.81 6.58 2.06
CA TRP A 172 -8.81 7.87 1.41
C TRP A 172 -7.50 8.61 1.66
N ILE A 173 -6.67 8.73 0.62
CA ILE A 173 -5.32 9.31 0.67
C ILE A 173 -5.33 10.65 -0.05
N ALA A 174 -4.83 11.70 0.61
CA ALA A 174 -4.72 13.04 0.04
C ALA A 174 -3.51 13.18 -0.89
N HIS A 175 -3.45 14.29 -1.64
CA HIS A 175 -2.37 14.64 -2.57
C HIS A 175 -0.97 14.61 -1.95
N ASP A 176 -0.85 14.92 -0.68
CA ASP A 176 0.40 14.96 0.10
C ASP A 176 0.70 13.63 0.83
N ASN A 177 0.01 12.57 0.42
CA ASN A 177 0.11 11.24 1.02
C ASN A 177 -0.38 11.13 2.48
N THR A 178 -1.07 12.13 3.01
CA THR A 178 -1.75 12.03 4.30
C THR A 178 -3.10 11.31 4.16
N LEU A 179 -3.56 10.70 5.25
CA LEU A 179 -4.89 10.08 5.27
C LEU A 179 -5.96 11.13 5.57
N LYS A 180 -7.01 11.13 4.77
CA LYS A 180 -8.23 11.91 5.03
C LYS A 180 -9.15 11.12 5.96
N GLU A 181 -10.08 11.81 6.61
CA GLU A 181 -11.12 11.17 7.39
C GLU A 181 -11.97 10.26 6.50
N ASP A 182 -12.15 9.00 6.91
CA ASP A 182 -12.86 7.98 6.16
C ASP A 182 -13.69 7.10 7.09
N GLU A 183 -14.65 6.37 6.53
CA GLU A 183 -15.43 5.37 7.26
C GLU A 183 -14.60 4.10 7.52
N PRO A 184 -15.00 3.27 8.49
CA PRO A 184 -14.34 2.00 8.74
C PRO A 184 -14.35 1.09 7.52
N ILE A 185 -13.22 0.42 7.29
CA ILE A 185 -13.01 -0.57 6.24
C ILE A 185 -12.56 -1.86 6.89
N VAL A 186 -13.18 -2.97 6.50
CA VAL A 186 -12.76 -4.30 6.89
C VAL A 186 -12.00 -4.95 5.73
N TYR A 187 -10.70 -5.10 5.88
CA TYR A 187 -9.88 -5.88 4.96
C TYR A 187 -10.04 -7.34 5.32
N ARG A 188 -10.58 -8.13 4.39
CA ARG A 188 -10.76 -9.58 4.51
C ARG A 188 -9.65 -10.30 3.76
N THR A 189 -9.43 -11.55 4.08
CA THR A 189 -8.44 -12.38 3.40
C THR A 189 -8.77 -12.53 1.91
N TRP A 190 -7.76 -12.42 1.08
CA TRP A 190 -7.85 -12.79 -0.33
C TRP A 190 -7.33 -14.23 -0.57
N SER A 191 -6.56 -14.79 0.39
CA SER A 191 -6.10 -16.18 0.38
C SER A 191 -6.04 -16.73 1.79
N THR A 192 -6.49 -17.98 1.95
CA THR A 192 -6.32 -18.78 3.15
C THR A 192 -5.93 -20.20 2.78
N TYR A 193 -5.00 -20.79 3.52
CA TYR A 193 -4.57 -22.17 3.29
C TYR A 193 -3.98 -22.80 4.54
N SER A 194 -3.92 -24.14 4.57
CA SER A 194 -3.23 -24.90 5.61
C SER A 194 -1.74 -24.93 5.30
N GLY A 195 -0.91 -24.51 6.27
CA GLY A 195 0.54 -24.64 6.25
C GLY A 195 1.01 -25.67 7.25
N GLU A 196 2.33 -25.85 7.32
CA GLU A 196 2.99 -26.70 8.31
C GLU A 196 4.04 -25.89 9.08
N ALA A 197 4.14 -26.15 10.38
CA ALA A 197 5.17 -25.56 11.24
C ALA A 197 5.71 -26.55 12.24
N GLY A 198 6.99 -26.39 12.60
CA GLY A 198 7.60 -27.14 13.68
C GLY A 198 7.23 -26.57 15.05
N VAL A 199 6.85 -27.40 15.99
CA VAL A 199 6.62 -27.05 17.40
C VAL A 199 7.52 -27.87 18.28
N ASP A 200 8.29 -27.21 19.12
CA ASP A 200 9.12 -27.87 20.15
C ASP A 200 8.27 -28.14 21.38
N ILE A 201 7.95 -29.40 21.58
CA ILE A 201 7.18 -29.87 22.75
C ILE A 201 8.15 -30.38 23.80
N ALA A 202 8.06 -29.84 25.01
CA ALA A 202 8.84 -30.33 26.16
C ALA A 202 8.34 -31.73 26.55
N THR A 203 9.22 -32.72 26.46
CA THR A 203 8.94 -34.14 26.85
C THR A 203 9.53 -34.52 28.21
N GLY A 204 10.18 -33.55 28.86
CA GLY A 204 10.79 -33.71 30.19
C GLY A 204 11.62 -32.49 30.56
N LYS A 205 12.34 -32.55 31.71
CA LYS A 205 13.10 -31.38 32.21
C LYS A 205 14.21 -30.86 31.28
N GLU A 206 14.68 -31.67 30.34
CA GLU A 206 15.78 -31.30 29.42
C GLU A 206 15.61 -31.82 27.98
N SER A 207 14.48 -32.45 27.65
CA SER A 207 14.24 -33.00 26.31
C SER A 207 13.11 -32.27 25.59
N ARG A 208 13.36 -31.88 24.34
CA ARG A 208 12.35 -31.31 23.43
C ARG A 208 12.30 -32.17 22.18
N VAL A 209 11.09 -32.36 21.67
CA VAL A 209 10.87 -33.04 20.40
C VAL A 209 10.14 -32.04 19.47
N THR A 210 10.70 -31.82 18.28
CA THR A 210 10.05 -31.04 17.27
C THR A 210 8.98 -31.88 16.59
N THR A 211 7.74 -31.44 16.67
CA THR A 211 6.59 -32.06 16.00
C THR A 211 6.13 -31.14 14.89
N ILE A 212 5.81 -31.67 13.71
CA ILE A 212 5.17 -30.92 12.63
C ILE A 212 3.67 -30.89 12.87
N VAL A 213 3.11 -29.69 12.84
CA VAL A 213 1.68 -29.45 13.03
C VAL A 213 1.11 -28.63 11.90
N LYS A 214 -0.18 -28.78 11.63
CA LYS A 214 -0.91 -27.92 10.69
C LYS A 214 -1.21 -26.58 11.33
N VAL A 215 -0.98 -25.53 10.56
CA VAL A 215 -1.23 -24.14 10.93
C VAL A 215 -2.21 -23.52 9.94
N ALA A 216 -2.95 -22.51 10.38
CA ALA A 216 -3.79 -21.70 9.49
C ALA A 216 -2.97 -20.52 8.99
N VAL A 217 -2.92 -20.34 7.67
CA VAL A 217 -2.25 -19.19 7.02
C VAL A 217 -3.30 -18.35 6.31
N ALA A 218 -3.25 -17.05 6.53
CA ALA A 218 -4.14 -16.07 5.92
C ALA A 218 -3.33 -14.93 5.32
N GLU A 219 -3.70 -14.49 4.12
CA GLU A 219 -3.07 -13.37 3.43
C GLU A 219 -4.08 -12.24 3.23
N LEU A 220 -3.66 -11.02 3.61
CA LEU A 220 -4.45 -9.80 3.53
C LEU A 220 -3.57 -8.70 2.94
N THR A 221 -4.16 -7.83 2.13
CA THR A 221 -3.51 -6.61 1.67
C THR A 221 -4.32 -5.41 2.11
N VAL A 222 -3.66 -4.41 2.68
CA VAL A 222 -4.28 -3.19 3.19
C VAL A 222 -3.68 -1.97 2.53
N SER A 223 -4.44 -0.88 2.51
CA SER A 223 -3.98 0.44 2.10
C SER A 223 -2.99 1.02 3.12
N ARG A 224 -2.54 2.25 2.88
CA ARG A 224 -1.53 2.97 3.65
C ARG A 224 -1.76 2.88 5.16
N LEU A 225 -0.76 2.41 5.88
CA LEU A 225 -0.72 2.42 7.34
C LEU A 225 0.03 3.65 7.83
N VAL A 226 -0.57 4.37 8.76
CA VAL A 226 0.01 5.58 9.38
C VAL A 226 -0.16 5.48 10.88
N LEU A 227 0.89 5.79 11.62
CA LEU A 227 0.80 5.97 13.07
C LEU A 227 -0.06 7.21 13.34
N ARG A 228 -1.28 6.99 13.83
CA ARG A 228 -2.23 8.04 14.22
C ARG A 228 -2.17 8.27 15.72
N ASP A 229 -2.76 9.39 16.14
CA ASP A 229 -2.86 9.75 17.55
C ASP A 229 -3.45 8.62 18.40
N TRP A 230 -2.98 8.49 19.63
CA TRP A 230 -2.99 7.33 20.53
C TRP A 230 -4.37 6.83 21.02
N SER A 231 -5.48 7.19 20.40
CA SER A 231 -6.76 6.57 20.78
C SER A 231 -6.81 5.12 20.26
N LEU A 232 -7.13 4.19 21.14
CA LEU A 232 -7.28 2.75 20.78
C LEU A 232 -8.27 2.50 19.62
N TYR A 233 -9.21 3.42 19.41
CA TYR A 233 -10.22 3.35 18.35
C TYR A 233 -9.72 3.76 16.95
N SER A 234 -8.52 4.33 16.84
CA SER A 234 -7.95 4.79 15.56
C SER A 234 -6.78 3.94 15.07
N ARG A 235 -6.46 2.84 15.74
CA ARG A 235 -5.36 1.95 15.35
C ARG A 235 -5.85 0.86 14.39
N PRO A 236 -5.08 0.52 13.35
CA PRO A 236 -5.37 -0.64 12.53
C PRO A 236 -5.24 -1.91 13.37
N MET A 237 -6.30 -2.71 13.39
CA MET A 237 -6.43 -3.91 14.24
C MET A 237 -6.53 -5.17 13.39
N LEU A 238 -5.63 -6.12 13.61
CA LEU A 238 -5.81 -7.50 13.16
C LEU A 238 -6.76 -8.21 14.13
N ILE A 239 -7.85 -8.75 13.59
CA ILE A 239 -8.88 -9.45 14.36
C ILE A 239 -8.99 -10.89 13.83
N ILE A 240 -8.86 -11.85 14.74
CA ILE A 240 -9.05 -13.28 14.44
C ILE A 240 -10.23 -13.77 15.26
N ARG A 241 -11.20 -14.43 14.60
CA ARG A 241 -12.39 -15.02 15.24
C ARG A 241 -12.58 -16.46 14.80
N THR A 242 -13.24 -17.24 15.64
CA THR A 242 -13.80 -18.54 15.20
C THR A 242 -14.99 -18.31 14.28
N ASN A 243 -15.40 -19.34 13.54
CA ASN A 243 -16.64 -19.30 12.72
C ASN A 243 -17.92 -19.04 13.54
N GLU A 244 -17.89 -19.31 14.83
CA GLU A 244 -18.96 -19.00 15.79
C GLU A 244 -18.92 -17.52 16.25
N GLY A 245 -17.94 -16.72 15.75
CA GLY A 245 -17.79 -15.31 16.09
C GLY A 245 -17.01 -15.03 17.38
N LYS A 246 -16.49 -16.04 18.07
CA LYS A 246 -15.69 -15.87 19.29
C LYS A 246 -14.34 -15.23 18.94
N LEU A 247 -13.98 -14.18 19.66
CA LEU A 247 -12.69 -13.52 19.52
C LEU A 247 -11.55 -14.44 19.98
N VAL A 248 -10.58 -14.66 19.09
CA VAL A 248 -9.33 -15.39 19.35
C VAL A 248 -8.21 -14.44 19.65
N ALA A 249 -8.03 -13.40 18.80
CA ALA A 249 -7.01 -12.38 18.99
C ALA A 249 -7.48 -11.03 18.43
N SER A 250 -6.99 -9.96 19.05
CA SER A 250 -7.14 -8.57 18.56
C SER A 250 -5.81 -7.88 18.78
N ILE A 251 -5.10 -7.55 17.70
CA ILE A 251 -3.69 -7.11 17.71
C ILE A 251 -3.57 -5.78 16.97
N PRO A 252 -3.05 -4.71 17.60
CA PRO A 252 -2.73 -3.47 16.89
C PRO A 252 -1.49 -3.70 16.01
N ILE A 253 -1.69 -3.79 14.69
CA ILE A 253 -0.63 -4.18 13.76
C ILE A 253 0.48 -3.13 13.59
N ILE A 254 0.17 -1.86 13.82
CA ILE A 254 1.14 -0.77 13.66
C ILE A 254 2.27 -0.83 14.69
N ASP A 255 2.05 -1.50 15.80
CA ASP A 255 3.08 -1.67 16.83
C ASP A 255 4.12 -2.74 16.43
N TYR A 256 3.86 -3.47 15.32
CA TYR A 256 4.70 -4.56 14.81
C TYR A 256 5.13 -4.35 13.34
N ALA A 257 4.73 -3.25 12.71
CA ALA A 257 5.02 -2.91 11.31
C ALA A 257 6.32 -2.12 11.12
#